data_5abb550a5a0c125ca9e776f75a0f94b8
#
_entry.id   5abb550a5a0c125ca9e776f75a0f94b8
#
_cell.length_a   1.000
_cell.length_b   1.000
_cell.length_c   1.000
_cell.angle_alpha   90.00
_cell.angle_beta   90.00
_cell.angle_gamma   90.00
#
_symmetry.space_group_name_H-M   'P 1'
#
loop_
_entity.id
_entity.type
_entity.pdbx_description
1 polymer ?
#
loop_
_entity_poly.entity_id
_entity_poly.type
_entity_poly.pdbx_seq_one_letter_code
_entity_poly.pdbx_strand_id
1 'polypeptide(L)'
;MSRLQTIENALASINETVFQELCDSFLILKNENYRAFSRVGSQSGKQKTIKGTPDTFLLLPNSKYVFVEYSTNITKGVSKLREDIEKCLDTTKTKIPINQIVEIILCINFNLNVDEIQSLKNLLGKTKIALTIYTLDSLSLELHLQHRDIVHKYLGLPLDTGQIVSIRTFVDEYNKASKGIATPLNNTFLHREEELENIKQVIKQKDFLIITGIAGVGKTKIAIEAINSFLAENLSYNAFCLSYKNCELLSDLYQHFDDKKDYILFVDDANRIDAFNQITGFYKSQR
;
A
#
# COMPACT_ATOMS: atom_id res chain seq x y z
N MET A 1 -2.38 12.04 9.65
CA MET A 1 -1.94 11.90 8.23
C MET A 1 -2.08 10.43 7.90
N SER A 2 -2.77 10.07 6.80
CA SER A 2 -2.93 8.65 6.43
C SER A 2 -1.59 8.04 6.03
N ARG A 3 -1.46 6.70 6.14
CA ARG A 3 -0.25 6.00 5.71
C ARG A 3 0.08 6.25 4.23
N LEU A 4 -0.94 6.27 3.37
CA LEU A 4 -0.77 6.59 1.95
C LEU A 4 -0.14 7.97 1.78
N GLN A 5 -0.67 8.99 2.47
CA GLN A 5 -0.12 10.35 2.44
C GLN A 5 1.33 10.41 2.96
N THR A 6 1.67 9.59 3.96
CA THR A 6 3.06 9.51 4.47
C THR A 6 3.99 8.92 3.41
N ILE A 7 3.54 7.88 2.68
CA ILE A 7 4.30 7.29 1.56
C ILE A 7 4.47 8.30 0.43
N GLU A 8 3.41 9.01 0.03
CA GLU A 8 3.46 10.07 -1.00
C GLU A 8 4.48 11.15 -0.65
N ASN A 9 4.43 11.67 0.58
CA ASN A 9 5.36 12.71 1.04
C ASN A 9 6.82 12.20 1.05
N ALA A 10 7.05 10.96 1.48
CA ALA A 10 8.37 10.35 1.48
C ALA A 10 8.90 10.14 0.05
N LEU A 11 8.05 9.65 -0.87
CA LEU A 11 8.39 9.50 -2.28
C LEU A 11 8.65 10.83 -2.96
N ALA A 12 7.86 11.86 -2.68
CA ALA A 12 8.05 13.18 -3.25
C ALA A 12 9.39 13.83 -2.85
N SER A 13 9.92 13.46 -1.67
CA SER A 13 11.17 14.03 -1.12
C SER A 13 12.40 13.12 -1.28
N ILE A 14 12.25 11.93 -1.86
CA ILE A 14 13.33 10.94 -2.02
C ILE A 14 14.41 11.44 -2.99
N ASN A 15 15.68 11.10 -2.75
CA ASN A 15 16.74 11.40 -3.71
C ASN A 15 16.70 10.44 -4.92
N GLU A 16 17.24 10.90 -6.04
CA GLU A 16 17.18 10.20 -7.34
C GLU A 16 17.74 8.77 -7.28
N THR A 17 18.87 8.56 -6.60
CA THR A 17 19.51 7.23 -6.50
C THR A 17 18.63 6.23 -5.74
N VAL A 18 18.11 6.65 -4.57
CA VAL A 18 17.23 5.78 -3.76
C VAL A 18 15.89 5.56 -4.48
N PHE A 19 15.38 6.57 -5.19
CA PHE A 19 14.17 6.44 -6.02
C PHE A 19 14.35 5.40 -7.12
N GLN A 20 15.47 5.43 -7.84
CA GLN A 20 15.79 4.42 -8.85
C GLN A 20 15.86 3.01 -8.24
N GLU A 21 16.54 2.84 -7.11
CA GLU A 21 16.65 1.53 -6.43
C GLU A 21 15.30 1.00 -5.94
N LEU A 22 14.44 1.90 -5.43
CA LEU A 22 13.07 1.59 -5.04
C LEU A 22 12.26 1.10 -6.25
N CYS A 23 12.29 1.86 -7.35
CA CYS A 23 11.54 1.54 -8.56
C CYS A 23 12.04 0.24 -9.21
N ASP A 24 13.35 -0.02 -9.27
CA ASP A 24 13.89 -1.29 -9.75
C ASP A 24 13.36 -2.47 -8.91
N SER A 25 13.37 -2.33 -7.58
CA SER A 25 12.85 -3.37 -6.68
C SER A 25 11.35 -3.59 -6.88
N PHE A 26 10.58 -2.51 -7.05
CA PHE A 26 9.16 -2.56 -7.34
C PHE A 26 8.86 -3.27 -8.68
N LEU A 27 9.54 -2.89 -9.75
CA LEU A 27 9.33 -3.46 -11.07
C LEU A 27 9.64 -4.96 -11.12
N ILE A 28 10.71 -5.41 -10.45
CA ILE A 28 11.07 -6.83 -10.33
C ILE A 28 9.96 -7.64 -9.64
N LEU A 29 9.30 -7.09 -8.62
CA LEU A 29 8.19 -7.75 -7.95
C LEU A 29 6.90 -7.70 -8.77
N LYS A 30 6.72 -6.65 -9.57
CA LYS A 30 5.55 -6.49 -10.44
C LYS A 30 5.53 -7.48 -11.60
N ASN A 31 6.68 -7.82 -12.15
CA ASN A 31 6.80 -8.74 -13.28
C ASN A 31 8.07 -9.60 -13.14
N GLU A 32 7.88 -10.91 -13.03
CA GLU A 32 9.00 -11.87 -12.90
C GLU A 32 10.02 -11.81 -14.03
N ASN A 33 9.60 -11.43 -15.23
CA ASN A 33 10.51 -11.25 -16.37
C ASN A 33 11.51 -10.12 -16.17
N TYR A 34 11.23 -9.19 -15.25
CA TYR A 34 12.09 -8.03 -14.96
C TYR A 34 13.25 -8.34 -14.01
N ARG A 35 13.39 -9.59 -13.55
CA ARG A 35 14.51 -10.02 -12.67
C ARG A 35 15.90 -9.88 -13.32
N ALA A 36 15.97 -9.78 -14.64
CA ALA A 36 17.21 -9.65 -15.39
C ALA A 36 17.54 -8.20 -15.78
N PHE A 37 17.04 -7.20 -15.07
CA PHE A 37 17.38 -5.80 -15.31
C PHE A 37 18.89 -5.53 -15.24
N SER A 38 19.39 -4.79 -16.22
CA SER A 38 20.77 -4.29 -16.28
C SER A 38 20.77 -2.77 -16.17
N ARG A 39 21.45 -2.24 -15.17
CA ARG A 39 21.62 -0.78 -14.96
C ARG A 39 22.77 -0.28 -15.83
N VAL A 40 22.52 0.75 -16.63
CA VAL A 40 23.55 1.37 -17.48
C VAL A 40 24.26 2.50 -16.72
N GLY A 41 23.57 3.18 -15.85
CA GLY A 41 23.98 4.45 -15.25
C GLY A 41 24.39 4.43 -13.79
N SER A 42 24.07 3.40 -12.99
CA SER A 42 24.34 3.39 -11.56
C SER A 42 25.41 2.37 -11.15
N GLN A 43 26.40 2.84 -10.39
CA GLN A 43 27.27 1.93 -9.64
C GLN A 43 26.79 1.90 -8.18
N SER A 44 26.49 0.70 -7.68
CA SER A 44 26.19 0.50 -6.25
C SER A 44 27.21 1.19 -5.37
N GLY A 45 26.74 2.05 -4.47
CA GLY A 45 27.59 2.75 -3.49
C GLY A 45 28.19 4.08 -3.93
N LYS A 46 27.90 4.61 -5.13
CA LYS A 46 28.28 5.97 -5.53
C LYS A 46 27.06 6.87 -5.69
N GLN A 47 27.14 8.07 -5.12
CA GLN A 47 26.09 9.10 -5.17
C GLN A 47 25.87 9.76 -6.55
N LYS A 48 26.62 9.35 -7.59
CA LYS A 48 26.51 9.91 -8.94
C LYS A 48 26.21 8.83 -9.95
N THR A 49 25.09 9.01 -10.68
CA THR A 49 24.75 8.23 -11.88
C THR A 49 25.76 8.54 -13.00
N ILE A 50 26.27 7.49 -13.64
CA ILE A 50 27.01 7.64 -14.91
C ILE A 50 25.97 7.91 -15.99
N LYS A 51 26.20 8.94 -16.82
CA LYS A 51 25.29 9.28 -17.93
C LYS A 51 25.20 8.11 -18.92
N GLY A 52 24.06 7.46 -18.97
CA GLY A 52 23.74 6.42 -19.95
C GLY A 52 22.26 6.58 -20.37
N THR A 53 21.86 5.95 -21.46
CA THR A 53 20.47 5.85 -21.91
C THR A 53 20.25 4.45 -22.48
N PRO A 54 19.24 3.73 -22.02
CA PRO A 54 18.35 4.05 -20.89
C PRO A 54 19.04 3.94 -19.51
N ASP A 55 18.41 4.44 -18.46
CA ASP A 55 18.96 4.29 -17.09
C ASP A 55 19.02 2.83 -16.69
N THR A 56 17.98 2.06 -17.01
CA THR A 56 17.89 0.61 -16.81
C THR A 56 17.27 -0.04 -18.05
N PHE A 57 17.75 -1.22 -18.42
CA PHE A 57 17.15 -2.01 -19.49
C PHE A 57 17.02 -3.48 -19.13
N LEU A 58 16.10 -4.15 -19.79
CA LEU A 58 15.91 -5.59 -19.76
C LEU A 58 15.97 -6.14 -21.19
N LEU A 59 16.76 -7.18 -21.38
CA LEU A 59 16.72 -8.02 -22.57
C LEU A 59 15.78 -9.21 -22.34
N LEU A 60 14.69 -9.23 -23.08
CA LEU A 60 13.71 -10.33 -23.05
C LEU A 60 14.23 -11.58 -23.81
N PRO A 61 13.70 -12.79 -23.53
CA PRO A 61 14.11 -14.03 -24.21
C PRO A 61 13.99 -14.00 -25.74
N ASN A 62 13.09 -13.15 -26.29
CA ASN A 62 12.89 -12.98 -27.73
C ASN A 62 13.80 -11.91 -28.36
N SER A 63 14.91 -11.56 -27.71
CA SER A 63 15.84 -10.50 -28.11
C SER A 63 15.21 -9.12 -28.26
N LYS A 64 14.14 -8.85 -27.51
CA LYS A 64 13.50 -7.54 -27.39
C LYS A 64 13.92 -6.85 -26.10
N TYR A 65 13.77 -5.53 -26.07
CA TYR A 65 14.20 -4.69 -24.96
C TYR A 65 13.01 -3.97 -24.32
N VAL A 66 13.07 -3.88 -22.99
CA VAL A 66 12.28 -2.94 -22.18
C VAL A 66 13.26 -1.91 -21.62
N PHE A 67 12.96 -0.65 -21.78
CA PHE A 67 13.73 0.47 -21.25
C PHE A 67 13.04 1.09 -20.06
N VAL A 68 13.79 1.52 -19.05
CA VAL A 68 13.25 2.23 -17.88
C VAL A 68 14.03 3.51 -17.67
N GLU A 69 13.30 4.60 -17.46
CA GLU A 69 13.83 5.92 -17.11
C GLU A 69 13.21 6.39 -15.79
N TYR A 70 13.98 7.08 -14.98
CA TYR A 70 13.57 7.58 -13.67
C TYR A 70 13.69 9.09 -13.62
N SER A 71 12.73 9.75 -12.99
CA SER A 71 12.84 11.20 -12.78
C SER A 71 12.22 11.64 -11.45
N THR A 72 13.01 12.37 -10.68
CA THR A 72 12.59 13.13 -9.50
C THR A 72 12.56 14.64 -9.76
N ASN A 73 12.77 15.06 -11.01
CA ASN A 73 12.89 16.47 -11.39
C ASN A 73 11.53 17.07 -11.73
N ILE A 74 10.76 17.44 -10.71
CA ILE A 74 9.46 18.09 -10.88
C ILE A 74 9.57 19.45 -11.62
N THR A 75 10.68 20.18 -11.47
CA THR A 75 10.85 21.50 -12.07
C THR A 75 10.86 21.45 -13.60
N LYS A 76 11.52 20.46 -14.17
CA LYS A 76 11.50 20.21 -15.61
C LYS A 76 10.27 19.41 -16.05
N GLY A 77 9.69 18.62 -15.15
CA GLY A 77 8.46 17.88 -15.38
C GLY A 77 8.42 17.18 -16.73
N VAL A 78 7.36 17.41 -17.50
CA VAL A 78 7.09 16.78 -18.80
C VAL A 78 8.21 17.01 -19.81
N SER A 79 8.91 18.17 -19.78
CA SER A 79 9.99 18.44 -20.74
C SER A 79 11.15 17.44 -20.57
N LYS A 80 11.49 17.09 -19.31
CA LYS A 80 12.51 16.09 -19.02
C LYS A 80 12.08 14.71 -19.51
N LEU A 81 10.84 14.32 -19.25
CA LEU A 81 10.31 13.01 -19.69
C LEU A 81 10.28 12.90 -21.23
N ARG A 82 9.96 14.00 -21.91
CA ARG A 82 10.04 14.07 -23.37
C ARG A 82 11.46 13.82 -23.87
N GLU A 83 12.45 14.53 -23.30
CA GLU A 83 13.85 14.33 -23.63
C GLU A 83 14.32 12.88 -23.41
N ASP A 84 13.86 12.24 -22.33
CA ASP A 84 14.24 10.86 -22.00
C ASP A 84 13.62 9.86 -22.97
N ILE A 85 12.34 10.01 -23.34
CA ILE A 85 11.72 9.21 -24.41
C ILE A 85 12.46 9.39 -25.73
N GLU A 86 12.76 10.64 -26.14
CA GLU A 86 13.48 10.93 -27.36
C GLU A 86 14.89 10.28 -27.39
N LYS A 87 15.60 10.28 -26.25
CA LYS A 87 16.87 9.59 -26.11
C LYS A 87 16.71 8.07 -26.22
N CYS A 88 15.66 7.48 -25.63
CA CYS A 88 15.36 6.05 -25.77
C CYS A 88 15.08 5.65 -27.23
N LEU A 89 14.52 6.55 -28.03
CA LEU A 89 14.25 6.34 -29.44
C LEU A 89 15.47 6.63 -30.35
N ASP A 90 16.49 7.30 -29.83
CA ASP A 90 17.71 7.62 -30.59
C ASP A 90 18.64 6.40 -30.65
N THR A 91 18.61 5.71 -31.77
CA THR A 91 19.45 4.52 -32.03
C THR A 91 20.95 4.80 -32.01
N THR A 92 21.35 6.08 -32.17
CA THR A 92 22.77 6.46 -32.08
C THR A 92 23.25 6.48 -30.62
N LYS A 93 22.34 6.68 -29.65
CA LYS A 93 22.61 6.67 -28.21
C LYS A 93 22.43 5.28 -27.61
N THR A 94 21.31 4.65 -27.88
CA THR A 94 20.97 3.33 -27.32
C THR A 94 21.74 2.19 -27.94
N LYS A 95 22.18 2.35 -29.20
CA LYS A 95 22.76 1.29 -30.05
C LYS A 95 21.80 0.13 -30.32
N ILE A 96 20.51 0.32 -30.08
CA ILE A 96 19.46 -0.68 -30.20
C ILE A 96 18.47 -0.22 -31.28
N PRO A 97 18.14 -1.06 -32.27
CA PRO A 97 17.14 -0.73 -33.28
C PRO A 97 15.75 -0.54 -32.67
N ILE A 98 15.00 0.48 -33.09
CA ILE A 98 13.67 0.81 -32.57
C ILE A 98 12.72 -0.40 -32.58
N ASN A 99 12.77 -1.23 -33.64
CA ASN A 99 11.92 -2.40 -33.73
C ASN A 99 12.23 -3.53 -32.72
N GLN A 100 13.32 -3.41 -31.99
CA GLN A 100 13.67 -4.32 -30.90
C GLN A 100 13.19 -3.78 -29.53
N ILE A 101 12.78 -2.53 -29.42
CA ILE A 101 12.22 -1.96 -28.18
C ILE A 101 10.72 -2.25 -28.16
N VAL A 102 10.22 -2.88 -27.10
CA VAL A 102 8.79 -3.22 -26.95
C VAL A 102 8.08 -2.33 -25.95
N GLU A 103 8.80 -1.79 -24.98
CA GLU A 103 8.23 -0.97 -23.93
C GLU A 103 9.24 0.05 -23.42
N ILE A 104 8.75 1.24 -23.09
CA ILE A 104 9.44 2.26 -22.30
C ILE A 104 8.62 2.46 -21.05
N ILE A 105 9.26 2.34 -19.88
CA ILE A 105 8.67 2.56 -18.57
C ILE A 105 9.24 3.86 -17.99
N LEU A 106 8.38 4.76 -17.58
CA LEU A 106 8.76 5.97 -16.84
C LEU A 106 8.32 5.81 -15.39
N CYS A 107 9.26 5.93 -14.45
CA CYS A 107 8.96 5.99 -13.02
C CYS A 107 9.26 7.42 -12.54
N ILE A 108 8.25 8.10 -11.99
CA ILE A 108 8.34 9.50 -11.58
C ILE A 108 7.75 9.71 -10.18
N ASN A 109 8.35 10.63 -9.42
CA ASN A 109 7.88 10.95 -8.07
C ASN A 109 6.99 12.22 -8.03
N PHE A 110 6.32 12.49 -9.14
CA PHE A 110 5.32 13.55 -9.28
C PHE A 110 4.15 13.06 -10.16
N ASN A 111 3.07 13.84 -10.21
CA ASN A 111 1.90 13.48 -10.99
C ASN A 111 1.88 14.20 -12.34
N LEU A 112 1.17 13.60 -13.29
CA LEU A 112 0.89 14.14 -14.62
C LEU A 112 -0.61 14.23 -14.83
N ASN A 113 -1.06 15.24 -15.54
CA ASN A 113 -2.44 15.32 -16.01
C ASN A 113 -2.64 14.49 -17.31
N VAL A 114 -3.90 14.35 -17.73
CA VAL A 114 -4.27 13.53 -18.90
C VAL A 114 -3.62 14.04 -20.19
N ASP A 115 -3.58 15.36 -20.38
CA ASP A 115 -3.02 15.98 -21.60
C ASP A 115 -1.50 15.76 -21.68
N GLU A 116 -0.81 15.85 -20.54
CA GLU A 116 0.61 15.56 -20.43
C GLU A 116 0.93 14.10 -20.78
N ILE A 117 0.17 13.17 -20.21
CA ILE A 117 0.29 11.74 -20.55
C ILE A 117 0.07 11.50 -22.04
N GLN A 118 -0.97 12.11 -22.61
CA GLN A 118 -1.26 11.97 -24.02
C GLN A 118 -0.17 12.56 -24.90
N SER A 119 0.41 13.71 -24.51
CA SER A 119 1.53 14.33 -25.22
C SER A 119 2.77 13.45 -25.26
N LEU A 120 3.07 12.74 -24.16
CA LEU A 120 4.18 11.78 -24.10
C LEU A 120 3.90 10.54 -24.97
N LYS A 121 2.68 10.00 -24.92
CA LYS A 121 2.28 8.88 -25.79
C LYS A 121 2.41 9.23 -27.30
N ASN A 122 2.09 10.45 -27.68
CA ASN A 122 2.19 10.92 -29.06
C ASN A 122 3.63 10.93 -29.60
N LEU A 123 4.66 11.01 -28.73
CA LEU A 123 6.06 10.91 -29.15
C LEU A 123 6.42 9.56 -29.75
N LEU A 124 5.74 8.49 -29.30
CA LEU A 124 5.95 7.15 -29.85
C LEU A 124 5.33 6.98 -31.25
N GLY A 125 4.41 7.84 -31.62
CA GLY A 125 3.84 7.95 -32.96
C GLY A 125 3.31 6.61 -33.49
N LYS A 126 3.87 6.18 -34.66
CA LYS A 126 3.50 4.91 -35.31
C LYS A 126 4.34 3.71 -34.84
N THR A 127 5.19 3.87 -33.83
CA THR A 127 5.96 2.77 -33.27
C THR A 127 5.00 1.80 -32.56
N LYS A 128 5.42 0.55 -32.43
CA LYS A 128 4.67 -0.47 -31.64
C LYS A 128 5.17 -0.54 -30.19
N ILE A 129 5.84 0.51 -29.72
CA ILE A 129 6.41 0.57 -28.37
C ILE A 129 5.30 0.96 -27.39
N ALA A 130 5.11 0.17 -26.35
CA ALA A 130 4.23 0.53 -25.24
C ALA A 130 4.88 1.60 -24.36
N LEU A 131 4.08 2.53 -23.82
CA LEU A 131 4.51 3.49 -22.79
C LEU A 131 3.74 3.22 -21.50
N THR A 132 4.46 2.80 -20.48
CA THR A 132 3.95 2.63 -19.11
C THR A 132 4.50 3.75 -18.24
N ILE A 133 3.64 4.43 -17.49
CA ILE A 133 4.03 5.54 -16.62
C ILE A 133 3.56 5.24 -15.19
N TYR A 134 4.50 5.13 -14.27
CA TYR A 134 4.26 5.06 -12.83
C TYR A 134 4.49 6.44 -12.24
N THR A 135 3.39 7.12 -11.90
CA THR A 135 3.37 8.44 -11.24
C THR A 135 3.47 8.30 -9.73
N LEU A 136 3.64 9.42 -9.03
CA LEU A 136 3.63 9.46 -7.56
C LEU A 136 2.42 8.74 -6.97
N ASP A 137 1.20 9.05 -7.46
CA ASP A 137 -0.04 8.45 -6.95
C ASP A 137 -0.08 6.93 -7.20
N SER A 138 0.26 6.49 -8.42
CA SER A 138 0.22 5.07 -8.76
C SER A 138 1.27 4.26 -7.99
N LEU A 139 2.50 4.78 -7.83
CA LEU A 139 3.54 4.14 -7.03
C LEU A 139 3.15 4.09 -5.55
N SER A 140 2.67 5.21 -5.00
CA SER A 140 2.27 5.27 -3.59
C SER A 140 1.17 4.27 -3.27
N LEU A 141 0.17 4.17 -4.13
CA LEU A 141 -0.95 3.23 -3.96
C LEU A 141 -0.48 1.77 -4.01
N GLU A 142 0.30 1.40 -5.02
CA GLU A 142 0.84 0.05 -5.17
C GLU A 142 1.76 -0.33 -3.98
N LEU A 143 2.64 0.57 -3.58
CA LEU A 143 3.52 0.38 -2.42
C LEU A 143 2.73 0.23 -1.12
N HIS A 144 1.68 1.03 -0.94
CA HIS A 144 0.81 0.94 0.23
C HIS A 144 0.07 -0.40 0.31
N LEU A 145 -0.46 -0.88 -0.82
CA LEU A 145 -1.31 -2.07 -0.84
C LEU A 145 -0.52 -3.39 -0.86
N GLN A 146 0.63 -3.45 -1.55
CA GLN A 146 1.25 -4.72 -1.90
C GLN A 146 2.74 -4.82 -1.54
N HIS A 147 3.47 -3.70 -1.37
CA HIS A 147 4.93 -3.71 -1.26
C HIS A 147 5.43 -2.95 -0.01
N ARG A 148 4.91 -3.31 1.15
CA ARG A 148 5.24 -2.65 2.42
C ARG A 148 6.69 -2.83 2.85
N ASP A 149 7.33 -3.90 2.43
CA ASP A 149 8.76 -4.18 2.61
C ASP A 149 9.64 -3.17 1.84
N ILE A 150 9.25 -2.81 0.61
CA ILE A 150 9.91 -1.77 -0.17
C ILE A 150 9.78 -0.41 0.53
N VAL A 151 8.57 -0.09 1.02
CA VAL A 151 8.31 1.14 1.80
C VAL A 151 9.23 1.22 3.01
N HIS A 152 9.34 0.15 3.78
CA HIS A 152 10.23 0.10 4.94
C HIS A 152 11.69 0.26 4.55
N LYS A 153 12.14 -0.49 3.55
CA LYS A 153 13.54 -0.54 3.14
C LYS A 153 14.06 0.78 2.57
N TYR A 154 13.29 1.44 1.71
CA TYR A 154 13.74 2.60 0.97
C TYR A 154 13.23 3.94 1.50
N LEU A 155 12.06 3.96 2.13
CA LEU A 155 11.48 5.18 2.71
C LEU A 155 11.68 5.27 4.23
N GLY A 156 12.21 4.21 4.87
CA GLY A 156 12.43 4.17 6.32
C GLY A 156 11.15 4.20 7.14
N LEU A 157 9.99 3.97 6.51
CA LEU A 157 8.71 3.97 7.21
C LEU A 157 8.51 2.64 7.95
N PRO A 158 7.90 2.65 9.15
CA PRO A 158 7.68 1.44 9.92
C PRO A 158 6.90 0.38 9.13
N LEU A 159 7.25 -0.90 9.32
CA LEU A 159 6.44 -2.00 8.80
C LEU A 159 5.07 -2.00 9.50
N ASP A 160 4.02 -2.27 8.72
CA ASP A 160 2.75 -2.65 9.28
C ASP A 160 2.90 -4.03 9.92
N THR A 161 2.70 -4.13 11.21
CA THR A 161 2.83 -5.38 11.96
C THR A 161 1.70 -6.37 11.65
N GLY A 162 0.65 -5.92 10.96
CA GLY A 162 -0.54 -6.70 10.67
C GLY A 162 -1.39 -6.99 11.91
N GLN A 163 -1.29 -6.14 12.95
CA GLN A 163 -2.12 -6.25 14.15
C GLN A 163 -3.52 -5.67 13.93
N ILE A 164 -3.63 -4.60 13.13
CA ILE A 164 -4.93 -3.99 12.82
C ILE A 164 -5.41 -4.58 11.48
N VAL A 165 -6.43 -5.42 11.57
CA VAL A 165 -6.93 -6.19 10.44
C VAL A 165 -8.42 -5.91 10.20
N SER A 166 -8.92 -6.22 8.99
CA SER A 166 -10.35 -6.17 8.73
C SER A 166 -11.10 -7.22 9.56
N ILE A 167 -12.39 -6.98 9.82
CA ILE A 167 -13.26 -7.97 10.51
C ILE A 167 -13.21 -9.33 9.79
N ARG A 168 -13.24 -9.32 8.46
CA ARG A 168 -13.16 -10.55 7.67
C ARG A 168 -11.85 -11.30 7.91
N THR A 169 -10.72 -10.59 7.84
CA THR A 169 -9.40 -11.20 8.09
C THR A 169 -9.32 -11.77 9.51
N PHE A 170 -9.82 -11.04 10.50
CA PHE A 170 -9.87 -11.51 11.88
C PHE A 170 -10.70 -12.82 12.01
N VAL A 171 -11.89 -12.87 11.41
CA VAL A 171 -12.74 -14.07 11.42
C VAL A 171 -12.04 -15.24 10.75
N ASP A 172 -11.38 -15.03 9.62
CA ASP A 172 -10.63 -16.08 8.92
C ASP A 172 -9.44 -16.60 9.75
N GLU A 173 -8.69 -15.70 10.38
CA GLU A 173 -7.58 -16.06 11.28
C GLU A 173 -8.08 -16.82 12.51
N TYR A 174 -9.14 -16.33 13.15
CA TYR A 174 -9.77 -16.98 14.31
C TYR A 174 -10.24 -18.41 13.98
N ASN A 175 -10.95 -18.56 12.86
CA ASN A 175 -11.45 -19.88 12.44
C ASN A 175 -10.32 -20.85 12.11
N LYS A 176 -9.21 -20.37 11.56
CA LYS A 176 -8.01 -21.20 11.32
C LYS A 176 -7.33 -21.61 12.61
N ALA A 177 -7.15 -20.67 13.53
CA ALA A 177 -6.45 -20.91 14.81
C ALA A 177 -7.27 -21.81 15.75
N SER A 178 -8.61 -21.69 15.74
CA SER A 178 -9.51 -22.42 16.61
C SER A 178 -10.09 -23.70 16.01
N LYS A 179 -9.58 -24.15 14.86
CA LYS A 179 -10.11 -25.33 14.13
C LYS A 179 -10.19 -26.57 15.02
N GLY A 180 -11.44 -27.04 15.24
CA GLY A 180 -11.73 -28.22 16.07
C GLY A 180 -11.72 -27.98 17.59
N ILE A 181 -11.47 -26.72 18.04
CA ILE A 181 -11.46 -26.36 19.48
C ILE A 181 -12.63 -25.45 19.82
N ALA A 182 -12.95 -24.48 18.97
CA ALA A 182 -14.05 -23.57 19.19
C ALA A 182 -15.00 -23.49 17.98
N THR A 183 -16.21 -23.02 18.23
CA THR A 183 -17.21 -22.80 17.17
C THR A 183 -16.74 -21.69 16.22
N PRO A 184 -16.80 -21.93 14.89
CA PRO A 184 -16.42 -20.92 13.91
C PRO A 184 -17.25 -19.63 14.04
N LEU A 185 -16.62 -18.48 13.84
CA LEU A 185 -17.30 -17.17 13.90
C LEU A 185 -18.18 -16.86 12.67
N ASN A 186 -18.04 -17.61 11.58
CA ASN A 186 -18.84 -17.45 10.36
C ASN A 186 -20.11 -18.33 10.32
N ASN A 187 -20.45 -19.00 11.42
CA ASN A 187 -21.72 -19.73 11.53
C ASN A 187 -22.91 -18.77 11.62
N THR A 188 -24.12 -19.30 11.41
CA THR A 188 -25.36 -18.51 11.53
C THR A 188 -25.53 -17.99 12.95
N PHE A 189 -25.83 -16.71 13.09
CA PHE A 189 -26.16 -16.09 14.38
C PHE A 189 -27.65 -16.30 14.66
N LEU A 190 -27.98 -16.79 15.86
CA LEU A 190 -29.34 -17.13 16.26
C LEU A 190 -29.62 -16.77 17.72
N HIS A 191 -30.87 -16.43 18.01
CA HIS A 191 -31.46 -16.34 19.36
C HIS A 191 -30.87 -15.31 20.33
N ARG A 192 -30.38 -14.17 19.82
CA ARG A 192 -29.87 -13.06 20.68
C ARG A 192 -30.12 -11.70 20.04
N GLU A 193 -31.30 -11.54 19.45
CA GLU A 193 -31.66 -10.33 18.68
C GLU A 193 -31.78 -9.12 19.60
N GLU A 194 -32.28 -9.29 20.83
CA GLU A 194 -32.42 -8.22 21.82
C GLU A 194 -31.06 -7.69 22.28
N GLU A 195 -30.13 -8.58 22.62
CA GLU A 195 -28.79 -8.18 23.02
C GLU A 195 -28.01 -7.54 21.87
N LEU A 196 -28.20 -8.04 20.64
CA LEU A 196 -27.60 -7.46 19.44
C LEU A 196 -28.08 -6.02 19.23
N GLU A 197 -29.39 -5.77 19.32
CA GLU A 197 -29.95 -4.43 19.17
C GLU A 197 -29.49 -3.50 20.31
N ASN A 198 -29.43 -4.00 21.53
CA ASN A 198 -28.89 -3.23 22.67
C ASN A 198 -27.44 -2.80 22.44
N ILE A 199 -26.58 -3.70 21.92
CA ILE A 199 -25.19 -3.38 21.59
C ILE A 199 -25.12 -2.32 20.49
N LYS A 200 -25.93 -2.43 19.43
CA LYS A 200 -26.00 -1.43 18.36
C LYS A 200 -26.39 -0.05 18.88
N GLN A 201 -27.37 0.02 19.78
CA GLN A 201 -27.81 1.30 20.39
C GLN A 201 -26.69 1.91 21.25
N VAL A 202 -25.93 1.08 21.97
CA VAL A 202 -24.77 1.57 22.73
C VAL A 202 -23.67 2.08 21.80
N ILE A 203 -23.37 1.39 20.68
CA ILE A 203 -22.39 1.85 19.69
C ILE A 203 -22.79 3.23 19.13
N LYS A 204 -24.09 3.48 18.89
CA LYS A 204 -24.59 4.80 18.42
C LYS A 204 -24.43 5.92 19.44
N GLN A 205 -24.39 5.62 20.74
CA GLN A 205 -24.48 6.61 21.80
C GLN A 205 -23.19 6.79 22.59
N LYS A 206 -22.28 5.82 22.54
CA LYS A 206 -21.09 5.75 23.36
C LYS A 206 -19.87 5.43 22.52
N ASP A 207 -18.79 6.08 22.84
CA ASP A 207 -17.51 5.88 22.15
C ASP A 207 -16.74 4.65 22.68
N PHE A 208 -17.16 4.09 23.80
CA PHE A 208 -16.48 2.95 24.42
C PHE A 208 -17.50 1.97 24.99
N LEU A 209 -17.37 0.69 24.61
CA LEU A 209 -18.21 -0.40 25.06
C LEU A 209 -17.36 -1.58 25.52
N ILE A 210 -17.66 -2.14 26.68
CA ILE A 210 -17.07 -3.37 27.19
C ILE A 210 -18.14 -4.46 27.23
N ILE A 211 -17.88 -5.58 26.55
CA ILE A 211 -18.73 -6.78 26.60
C ILE A 211 -18.08 -7.78 27.53
N THR A 212 -18.73 -8.11 28.64
CA THR A 212 -18.23 -9.06 29.64
C THR A 212 -19.13 -10.31 29.72
N GLY A 213 -18.61 -11.39 30.27
CA GLY A 213 -19.33 -12.64 30.48
C GLY A 213 -18.39 -13.82 30.62
N ILE A 214 -18.91 -14.97 31.00
CA ILE A 214 -18.14 -16.21 31.15
C ILE A 214 -17.57 -16.70 29.80
N ALA A 215 -16.56 -17.54 29.83
CA ALA A 215 -15.98 -18.10 28.62
C ALA A 215 -17.02 -18.95 27.84
N GLY A 216 -16.96 -18.88 26.50
CA GLY A 216 -17.80 -19.69 25.62
C GLY A 216 -19.22 -19.15 25.37
N VAL A 217 -19.67 -18.06 26.01
CA VAL A 217 -21.03 -17.52 25.79
C VAL A 217 -21.23 -16.74 24.49
N GLY A 218 -20.22 -16.70 23.61
CA GLY A 218 -20.34 -16.06 22.30
C GLY A 218 -20.13 -14.54 22.30
N LYS A 219 -19.35 -13.96 23.22
CA LYS A 219 -19.04 -12.52 23.26
C LYS A 219 -18.45 -12.00 21.96
N THR A 220 -17.41 -12.69 21.47
CA THR A 220 -16.75 -12.34 20.19
C THR A 220 -17.72 -12.39 19.02
N LYS A 221 -18.57 -13.43 18.96
CA LYS A 221 -19.57 -13.60 17.91
C LYS A 221 -20.58 -12.47 17.90
N ILE A 222 -21.21 -12.17 19.06
CA ILE A 222 -22.22 -11.09 19.14
C ILE A 222 -21.64 -9.72 18.85
N ALA A 223 -20.38 -9.46 19.28
CA ALA A 223 -19.69 -8.20 18.97
C ALA A 223 -19.51 -8.00 17.46
N ILE A 224 -19.03 -9.03 16.76
CA ILE A 224 -18.82 -9.01 15.32
C ILE A 224 -20.15 -8.82 14.58
N GLU A 225 -21.21 -9.54 14.98
CA GLU A 225 -22.54 -9.39 14.35
C GLU A 225 -23.13 -8.00 14.56
N ALA A 226 -22.97 -7.44 15.79
CA ALA A 226 -23.42 -6.08 16.08
C ALA A 226 -22.67 -5.03 15.24
N ILE A 227 -21.35 -5.17 15.07
CA ILE A 227 -20.55 -4.28 14.23
C ILE A 227 -20.97 -4.41 12.77
N ASN A 228 -21.10 -5.62 12.24
CA ASN A 228 -21.53 -5.83 10.86
C ASN A 228 -22.92 -5.24 10.59
N SER A 229 -23.87 -5.45 11.52
CA SER A 229 -25.21 -4.88 11.45
C SER A 229 -25.18 -3.36 11.51
N PHE A 230 -24.35 -2.77 12.40
CA PHE A 230 -24.17 -1.33 12.49
C PHE A 230 -23.60 -0.73 11.21
N LEU A 231 -22.55 -1.35 10.62
CA LEU A 231 -21.92 -0.89 9.37
C LEU A 231 -22.88 -0.94 8.18
N ALA A 232 -23.79 -1.90 8.14
CA ALA A 232 -24.82 -1.98 7.08
C ALA A 232 -25.77 -0.76 7.09
N GLU A 233 -25.99 -0.17 8.25
CA GLU A 233 -26.83 1.01 8.44
C GLU A 233 -26.05 2.34 8.40
N ASN A 234 -24.69 2.30 8.59
CA ASN A 234 -23.84 3.49 8.78
C ASN A 234 -22.58 3.38 7.87
N LEU A 235 -22.76 3.69 6.58
CA LEU A 235 -21.75 3.52 5.54
C LEU A 235 -20.51 4.45 5.66
N SER A 236 -20.57 5.49 6.50
CA SER A 236 -19.44 6.37 6.77
C SER A 236 -18.39 5.74 7.70
N TYR A 237 -18.79 4.74 8.48
CA TYR A 237 -17.92 4.06 9.42
C TYR A 237 -17.10 2.95 8.76
N ASN A 238 -15.87 2.80 9.25
CA ASN A 238 -15.04 1.63 8.96
C ASN A 238 -14.76 0.85 10.25
N ALA A 239 -14.68 -0.46 10.17
CA ALA A 239 -14.39 -1.28 11.34
C ALA A 239 -13.16 -2.15 11.13
N PHE A 240 -12.34 -2.22 12.18
CA PHE A 240 -11.14 -3.03 12.26
C PHE A 240 -11.13 -3.85 13.54
N CYS A 241 -10.39 -4.95 13.52
CA CYS A 241 -10.11 -5.77 14.68
C CYS A 241 -8.64 -5.65 15.06
N LEU A 242 -8.35 -5.66 16.35
CA LEU A 242 -6.98 -5.82 16.84
C LEU A 242 -6.67 -7.32 17.00
N SER A 243 -5.83 -7.83 16.11
CA SER A 243 -5.18 -9.15 16.22
C SER A 243 -3.81 -8.94 16.87
N TYR A 244 -3.78 -8.80 18.21
CA TYR A 244 -2.59 -8.40 18.96
C TYR A 244 -1.46 -9.42 18.83
N LYS A 245 -0.28 -8.96 18.39
CA LYS A 245 0.91 -9.80 18.13
C LYS A 245 2.08 -9.48 19.05
N ASN A 246 1.83 -8.83 20.16
CA ASN A 246 2.85 -8.41 21.14
C ASN A 246 3.94 -7.51 20.54
N CYS A 247 3.56 -6.68 19.56
CA CYS A 247 4.42 -5.71 18.91
C CYS A 247 4.01 -4.29 19.30
N GLU A 248 4.80 -3.30 18.87
CA GLU A 248 4.52 -1.88 19.06
C GLU A 248 3.15 -1.51 18.46
N LEU A 249 2.19 -1.17 19.30
CA LEU A 249 0.80 -0.96 18.91
C LEU A 249 0.50 0.51 18.59
N LEU A 250 1.10 1.43 19.30
CA LEU A 250 0.79 2.86 19.17
C LEU A 250 1.10 3.39 17.76
N SER A 251 2.22 2.96 17.19
CA SER A 251 2.61 3.29 15.82
C SER A 251 1.59 2.77 14.80
N ASP A 252 1.08 1.55 14.99
CA ASP A 252 0.07 0.98 14.11
C ASP A 252 -1.26 1.76 14.19
N LEU A 253 -1.69 2.16 15.39
CA LEU A 253 -2.90 2.95 15.56
C LEU A 253 -2.81 4.27 14.80
N TYR A 254 -1.70 5.02 14.93
CA TYR A 254 -1.50 6.27 14.20
C TYR A 254 -1.35 6.08 12.68
N GLN A 255 -0.90 4.93 12.22
CA GLN A 255 -0.77 4.63 10.79
C GLN A 255 -2.10 4.22 10.14
N HIS A 256 -2.98 3.54 10.88
CA HIS A 256 -4.24 3.01 10.35
C HIS A 256 -5.41 3.98 10.44
N PHE A 257 -5.45 4.82 11.46
CA PHE A 257 -6.59 5.68 11.73
C PHE A 257 -6.32 7.12 11.33
N ASP A 258 -7.22 7.67 10.53
CA ASP A 258 -7.24 9.05 10.06
C ASP A 258 -8.25 9.83 10.91
N ASP A 259 -7.88 11.01 11.41
CA ASP A 259 -8.72 11.91 12.19
C ASP A 259 -9.98 12.43 11.46
N LYS A 260 -10.08 12.20 10.16
CA LYS A 260 -11.19 12.64 9.30
C LYS A 260 -12.28 11.59 9.07
N LYS A 261 -12.17 10.41 9.65
CA LYS A 261 -13.10 9.30 9.43
C LYS A 261 -13.53 8.67 10.74
N ASP A 262 -14.74 8.12 10.72
CA ASP A 262 -15.27 7.40 11.87
C ASP A 262 -14.86 5.92 11.81
N TYR A 263 -14.41 5.39 12.95
CA TYR A 263 -13.91 4.02 13.04
C TYR A 263 -14.50 3.28 14.24
N ILE A 264 -14.64 1.98 14.09
CA ILE A 264 -14.85 1.05 15.20
C ILE A 264 -13.62 0.15 15.30
N LEU A 265 -12.93 0.17 16.42
CA LEU A 265 -11.86 -0.79 16.73
C LEU A 265 -12.39 -1.86 17.68
N PHE A 266 -12.54 -3.07 17.20
CA PHE A 266 -12.87 -4.23 18.01
C PHE A 266 -11.60 -4.84 18.60
N VAL A 267 -11.63 -5.09 19.90
CA VAL A 267 -10.52 -5.68 20.65
C VAL A 267 -11.02 -6.94 21.34
N ASP A 268 -10.64 -8.10 20.81
CA ASP A 268 -10.98 -9.39 21.45
C ASP A 268 -9.98 -9.70 22.57
N ASP A 269 -10.44 -10.41 23.61
CA ASP A 269 -9.63 -10.79 24.78
C ASP A 269 -8.80 -9.63 25.35
N ALA A 270 -9.40 -8.43 25.47
CA ALA A 270 -8.74 -7.19 25.88
C ALA A 270 -7.94 -7.30 27.21
N ASN A 271 -8.31 -8.26 28.08
CA ASN A 271 -7.60 -8.56 29.31
C ASN A 271 -6.22 -9.23 29.11
N ARG A 272 -5.89 -9.66 27.89
CA ARG A 272 -4.60 -10.25 27.53
C ARG A 272 -3.65 -9.29 26.86
N ILE A 273 -4.09 -8.03 26.65
CA ILE A 273 -3.30 -7.03 25.95
C ILE A 273 -2.53 -6.19 26.97
N ASP A 274 -1.23 -6.39 27.07
CA ASP A 274 -0.36 -5.63 27.98
C ASP A 274 -0.32 -4.13 27.63
N ALA A 275 -0.50 -3.81 26.33
CA ALA A 275 -0.48 -2.46 25.80
C ALA A 275 -1.87 -1.78 25.73
N PHE A 276 -2.87 -2.25 26.48
CA PHE A 276 -4.24 -1.70 26.42
C PHE A 276 -4.31 -0.20 26.74
N ASN A 277 -3.41 0.29 27.59
CA ASN A 277 -3.25 1.71 27.88
C ASN A 277 -2.88 2.54 26.65
N GLN A 278 -2.20 1.97 25.65
CA GLN A 278 -1.89 2.65 24.39
C GLN A 278 -3.16 2.88 23.57
N ILE A 279 -4.10 1.93 23.54
CA ILE A 279 -5.40 2.07 22.86
C ILE A 279 -6.20 3.21 23.50
N THR A 280 -6.30 3.23 24.83
CA THR A 280 -7.04 4.26 25.54
C THR A 280 -6.35 5.63 25.46
N GLY A 281 -5.02 5.67 25.43
CA GLY A 281 -4.24 6.88 25.22
C GLY A 281 -4.44 7.45 23.82
N PHE A 282 -4.34 6.60 22.79
CA PHE A 282 -4.62 6.96 21.40
C PHE A 282 -6.04 7.53 21.24
N TYR A 283 -7.05 6.82 21.74
CA TYR A 283 -8.44 7.29 21.70
C TYR A 283 -8.62 8.69 22.33
N LYS A 284 -7.98 8.96 23.46
CA LYS A 284 -8.04 10.29 24.11
C LYS A 284 -7.35 11.38 23.29
N SER A 285 -6.33 11.06 22.51
CA SER A 285 -5.59 12.00 21.66
C SER A 285 -6.32 12.38 20.38
N GLN A 286 -7.37 11.61 19.99
CA GLN A 286 -8.19 11.86 18.81
C GLN A 286 -9.45 12.71 19.11
N ARG A 287 -9.66 13.10 20.36
CA ARG A 287 -10.71 14.02 20.80
C ARG A 287 -10.19 15.43 20.96
#